data_f9c82f9ef543d8efba31412effc59a62
#
_entry.id   f9c82f9ef543d8efba31412effc59a62
#
_cell.length_a   1.000
_cell.length_b   1.000
_cell.length_c   1.000
_cell.angle_alpha   90.00
_cell.angle_beta   90.00
_cell.angle_gamma   90.00
#
_symmetry.space_group_name_H-M   'P 1'
#
loop_
_entity.id
_entity.type
_entity.pdbx_description
1 polymer ?
#
loop_
_entity_poly.entity_id
_entity_poly.type
_entity_poly.pdbx_seq_one_letter_code
_entity_poly.pdbx_strand_id
1 'polypeptide(L)' 'MPGTILDVKVSVGQKVNAGDVLCVLEAMKMENEIPAPKAGTVTSVVASKGSSVNAGDVLVTLA' A
#
# COMPACT_ATOMS: atom_id res chain seq x y z
N MET A 1 3.42 12.66 5.55
CA MET A 1 2.18 12.86 6.30
C MET A 1 1.84 11.56 7.02
N PRO A 2 1.63 11.59 8.31
CA PRO A 2 1.32 10.38 9.05
C PRO A 2 -0.08 9.87 8.72
N GLY A 3 -0.24 8.56 8.74
CA GLY A 3 -1.52 7.94 8.47
C GLY A 3 -1.57 6.54 9.04
N THR A 4 -2.73 5.92 8.96
CA THR A 4 -2.95 4.57 9.46
C THR A 4 -3.42 3.69 8.30
N ILE A 5 -2.86 2.50 8.20
CA ILE A 5 -3.27 1.54 7.18
C ILE A 5 -4.63 0.97 7.55
N LEU A 6 -5.64 1.23 6.72
CA LEU A 6 -6.98 0.68 6.93
C LEU A 6 -7.09 -0.73 6.39
N ASP A 7 -6.45 -1.01 5.26
CA ASP A 7 -6.55 -2.31 4.63
C ASP A 7 -5.37 -2.51 3.68
N VAL A 8 -4.97 -3.75 3.49
CA VAL A 8 -3.95 -4.12 2.51
C VAL A 8 -4.62 -5.05 1.50
N LYS A 9 -4.62 -4.64 0.24
CA LYS A 9 -5.37 -5.32 -0.82
C LYS A 9 -4.57 -6.39 -1.55
N VAL A 10 -3.26 -6.45 -1.31
CA VAL A 10 -2.38 -7.36 -2.05
C VAL A 10 -1.60 -8.26 -1.09
N SER A 11 -1.08 -9.36 -1.64
CA SER A 11 -0.26 -10.32 -0.90
C SER A 11 1.05 -10.54 -1.65
N VAL A 12 2.06 -11.01 -0.94
CA VAL A 12 3.34 -11.37 -1.55
C VAL A 12 3.09 -12.44 -2.62
N GLY A 13 3.67 -12.23 -3.79
CA GLY A 13 3.51 -13.12 -4.93
C GLY A 13 2.35 -12.75 -5.85
N GLN A 14 1.52 -11.78 -5.47
CA GLN A 14 0.41 -11.36 -6.30
C GLN A 14 0.89 -10.47 -7.44
N LYS A 15 0.33 -10.67 -8.64
CA LYS A 15 0.61 -9.81 -9.78
C LYS A 15 -0.35 -8.63 -9.76
N VAL A 16 0.17 -7.45 -10.04
CA VAL A 16 -0.61 -6.22 -10.10
C VAL A 16 -0.31 -5.47 -11.38
N ASN A 17 -1.25 -4.64 -11.81
CA ASN A 17 -1.09 -3.73 -12.93
C ASN A 17 -0.89 -2.32 -12.40
N ALA A 18 -0.31 -1.45 -13.23
CA ALA A 18 -0.17 -0.04 -12.86
C ALA A 18 -1.54 0.53 -12.54
N GLY A 19 -1.67 1.20 -11.41
CA GLY A 19 -2.91 1.78 -10.95
C GLY A 19 -3.76 0.88 -10.05
N ASP A 20 -3.39 -0.39 -9.91
CA ASP A 20 -4.10 -1.28 -8.99
C ASP A 20 -3.89 -0.80 -7.56
N VAL A 21 -4.93 -0.88 -6.74
CA VAL A 21 -4.85 -0.43 -5.35
C VAL A 21 -4.04 -1.45 -4.54
N LEU A 22 -2.97 -1.00 -3.91
CA LEU A 22 -2.12 -1.83 -3.07
C LEU A 22 -2.63 -1.86 -1.63
N CYS A 23 -2.99 -0.70 -1.11
CA CYS A 23 -3.51 -0.60 0.24
C CYS A 23 -4.33 0.67 0.37
N VAL A 24 -5.06 0.77 1.48
CA VAL A 24 -5.87 1.94 1.79
C VAL A 24 -5.31 2.59 3.04
N LEU A 25 -5.07 3.88 2.98
CA LEU A 25 -4.48 4.67 4.04
C LEU A 25 -5.47 5.70 4.54
N GLU A 26 -5.65 5.81 5.85
CA GLU A 26 -6.41 6.89 6.45
C GLU A 26 -5.45 7.97 6.94
N ALA A 27 -5.66 9.20 6.47
CA ALA A 27 -4.90 10.36 6.93
C ALA A 27 -5.82 11.56 6.93
N MET A 28 -5.76 12.35 8.00
CA MET A 28 -6.55 13.59 8.13
C MET A 28 -8.05 13.34 7.91
N LYS A 29 -8.58 12.25 8.46
CA LYS A 29 -9.99 11.86 8.36
C LYS A 29 -10.44 11.53 6.94
N MET A 30 -9.49 11.27 6.03
CA MET A 30 -9.78 10.89 4.65
C MET A 30 -9.18 9.53 4.38
N GLU A 31 -9.86 8.77 3.54
CA GLU A 31 -9.33 7.49 3.07
C GLU A 31 -8.65 7.73 1.73
N ASN A 32 -7.44 7.22 1.60
CA ASN A 32 -6.65 7.36 0.38
C ASN A 32 -6.23 5.98 -0.10
N GLU A 33 -6.45 5.71 -1.37
CA GLU A 33 -5.99 4.48 -1.98
C GLU A 33 -4.58 4.68 -2.51
N ILE A 34 -3.71 3.71 -2.24
CA ILE A 34 -2.33 3.76 -2.69
C ILE A 34 -2.22 2.86 -3.91
N PRO A 35 -2.05 3.43 -5.11
CA PRO A 35 -1.99 2.65 -6.34
C PRO A 35 -0.59 2.12 -6.61
N ALA A 36 -0.52 1.06 -7.40
CA ALA A 36 0.75 0.54 -7.89
C ALA A 36 1.34 1.53 -8.90
N PRO A 37 2.60 1.91 -8.76
CA PRO A 37 3.25 2.82 -9.71
C PRO A 37 3.55 2.17 -11.06
N LYS A 38 3.61 0.84 -11.09
CA LYS A 38 3.91 0.07 -12.29
C LYS A 38 3.32 -1.32 -12.16
N ALA A 39 3.21 -2.02 -13.28
CA ALA A 39 2.85 -3.43 -13.27
C ALA A 39 4.02 -4.25 -12.74
N GLY A 40 3.74 -5.30 -12.00
CA GLY A 40 4.78 -6.16 -11.47
C GLY A 40 4.22 -7.20 -10.51
N THR A 41 5.13 -7.87 -9.82
CA THR A 41 4.77 -8.86 -8.82
C THR A 41 5.16 -8.34 -7.45
N VAL A 42 4.25 -8.46 -6.49
CA VAL A 42 4.50 -8.02 -5.12
C VAL A 42 5.58 -8.93 -4.50
N THR A 43 6.71 -8.34 -4.13
CA THR A 43 7.82 -9.07 -3.54
C THR A 43 7.82 -8.99 -2.03
N SER A 44 7.28 -7.91 -1.48
CA SER A 44 7.23 -7.72 -0.03
C SER A 44 6.09 -6.79 0.32
N VAL A 45 5.39 -7.09 1.41
CA VAL A 45 4.36 -6.23 1.96
C VAL A 45 4.83 -5.82 3.35
N VAL A 46 5.24 -4.57 3.48
CA VAL A 46 5.72 -4.01 4.75
C VAL A 46 4.54 -3.47 5.56
N ALA A 47 3.53 -2.93 4.88
CA ALA A 47 2.36 -2.39 5.54
C ALA A 47 1.51 -3.49 6.15
N SER A 48 0.96 -3.21 7.33
CA SER A 48 0.02 -4.11 7.99
C SER A 48 -1.22 -3.32 8.36
N LYS A 49 -2.36 -3.99 8.30
CA LYS A 49 -3.62 -3.37 8.69
C LYS A 49 -3.52 -2.85 10.13
N GLY A 50 -3.87 -1.60 10.33
CA GLY A 50 -3.79 -0.96 11.64
C GLY A 50 -2.44 -0.32 11.95
N SER A 51 -1.44 -0.50 11.09
CA SER A 51 -0.12 0.10 11.30
C SER A 51 -0.14 1.59 11.02
N SER A 52 0.66 2.33 11.77
CA SER A 52 0.88 3.75 11.50
C SER A 52 2.06 3.91 10.57
N VAL A 53 1.93 4.79 9.58
CA VAL A 53 2.99 5.04 8.60
C VAL A 53 3.15 6.54 8.41
N ASN A 54 4.31 6.93 7.90
CA ASN A 54 4.62 8.32 7.56
C ASN A 54 4.87 8.45 6.07
N ALA A 55 4.81 9.68 5.58
CA ALA A 55 5.12 9.94 4.18
C ALA A 55 6.52 9.44 3.84
N GLY A 56 6.63 8.73 2.74
CA GLY A 56 7.91 8.17 2.30
C GLY A 56 8.19 6.76 2.80
N ASP A 57 7.39 6.24 3.72
CA ASP A 57 7.57 4.86 4.18
C ASP A 57 7.28 3.89 3.04
N VAL A 58 8.07 2.84 2.98
CA VAL A 58 7.83 1.78 2.01
C VAL A 58 6.70 0.91 2.53
N LEU A 59 5.64 0.77 1.73
CA LEU A 59 4.48 -0.03 2.11
C LEU A 59 4.46 -1.38 1.41
N VAL A 60 4.76 -1.38 0.11
CA VAL A 60 4.77 -2.58 -0.72
C VAL A 60 5.91 -2.45 -1.71
N THR A 61 6.63 -3.53 -1.95
CA THR A 61 7.67 -3.54 -2.97
C THR A 61 7.25 -4.42 -4.13
N LEU A 62 7.63 -4.01 -5.34
CA LEU A 62 7.29 -4.71 -6.57
C LEU A 62 8.56 -5.11 -7.32
N ALA A 63 8.51 -6.21 -7.99
CA ALA A 63 9.58 -6.66 -8.89
C ALA A 63 9.22 -6.34 -10.34
#